data_48c93c3be797b767717b4223ec283ca1
#
_entry.id   48c93c3be797b767717b4223ec283ca1
#
_cell.length_a   1.000
_cell.length_b   1.000
_cell.length_c   1.000
_cell.angle_alpha   90.00
_cell.angle_beta   90.00
_cell.angle_gamma   90.00
#
_symmetry.space_group_name_H-M   'P 1'
#
loop_
_entity.id
_entity.type
_entity.pdbx_description
1 polymer ?
#
loop_
_entity_poly.entity_id
_entity_poly.type
_entity_poly.pdbx_seq_one_letter_code
_entity_poly.pdbx_strand_id
1 'polypeptide(L)'
;MCKADAIELNTYALATDKRQTSAEMEQQLLDLVAAVTAAVKVPVAVKLSQWFTSLPHLVGQLEEAGARGVVLFNRFYQPDFDIETLEVRPTLHFSKPSELLPRLHWAAILYGHVNLDVAITGGVHSPKTC
;
A
#
# COMPACT_ATOMS: atom_id res chain seq x y z
N MET A 1 -21.46 -16.00 -11.75
CA MET A 1 -20.25 -15.88 -10.90
C MET A 1 -19.29 -14.98 -11.63
N CYS A 2 -18.94 -13.82 -11.07
CA CYS A 2 -17.91 -12.96 -11.66
C CYS A 2 -16.55 -13.68 -11.60
N LYS A 3 -15.85 -13.73 -12.74
CA LYS A 3 -14.51 -14.26 -12.84
C LYS A 3 -13.56 -13.08 -12.71
N ALA A 4 -12.74 -13.03 -11.66
CA ALA A 4 -11.67 -12.06 -11.54
C ALA A 4 -10.40 -12.64 -12.17
N ASP A 5 -9.64 -11.82 -12.88
CA ASP A 5 -8.35 -12.21 -13.48
C ASP A 5 -7.18 -11.92 -12.54
N ALA A 6 -7.38 -11.06 -11.55
CA ALA A 6 -6.43 -10.73 -10.49
C ALA A 6 -7.16 -10.26 -9.25
N ILE A 7 -6.46 -10.23 -8.12
CA ILE A 7 -6.95 -9.71 -6.84
C ILE A 7 -5.99 -8.62 -6.35
N GLU A 8 -6.53 -7.47 -5.94
CA GLU A 8 -5.80 -6.47 -5.18
C GLU A 8 -6.20 -6.58 -3.70
N LEU A 9 -5.24 -6.89 -2.84
CA LEU A 9 -5.41 -6.84 -1.39
C LEU A 9 -5.18 -5.40 -0.93
N ASN A 10 -6.23 -4.81 -0.39
CA ASN A 10 -6.13 -3.49 0.23
C ASN A 10 -5.71 -3.64 1.69
N THR A 11 -4.41 -3.57 1.94
CA THR A 11 -3.84 -3.71 3.28
C THR A 11 -3.71 -2.33 3.93
N TYR A 12 -4.58 -2.07 4.89
CA TYR A 12 -4.58 -0.83 5.64
C TYR A 12 -4.60 -1.14 7.13
N ALA A 13 -3.46 -0.94 7.77
CA ALA A 13 -3.32 -1.12 9.20
C ALA A 13 -2.70 0.13 9.84
N LEU A 14 -3.26 0.55 10.97
CA LEU A 14 -2.74 1.61 11.82
C LEU A 14 -2.33 0.99 13.15
N ALA A 15 -1.03 1.02 13.44
CA ALA A 15 -0.52 0.58 14.74
C ALA A 15 -0.82 1.68 15.78
N THR A 16 -1.87 1.49 16.56
CA THR A 16 -2.28 2.41 17.63
C THR A 16 -1.88 1.89 19.02
N ASP A 17 -1.54 0.61 19.15
CA ASP A 17 -1.03 0.04 20.39
C ASP A 17 0.51 0.21 20.45
N LYS A 18 0.98 0.94 21.45
CA LYS A 18 2.42 1.18 21.70
C LYS A 18 3.24 -0.09 21.95
N ARG A 19 2.61 -1.22 22.21
CA ARG A 19 3.26 -2.51 22.42
C ARG A 19 3.51 -3.28 21.12
N GLN A 20 2.78 -2.93 20.06
CA GLN A 20 2.91 -3.57 18.76
C GLN A 20 4.15 -3.04 18.04
N THR A 21 5.05 -3.94 17.68
CA THR A 21 6.27 -3.60 16.97
C THR A 21 6.07 -3.54 15.46
N SER A 22 6.95 -2.83 14.75
CA SER A 22 6.94 -2.82 13.28
C SER A 22 7.12 -4.22 12.69
N ALA A 23 8.00 -5.04 13.28
CA ALA A 23 8.24 -6.41 12.84
C ALA A 23 6.99 -7.30 12.96
N GLU A 24 6.22 -7.16 14.04
CA GLU A 24 4.95 -7.88 14.19
C GLU A 24 3.91 -7.45 13.16
N MET A 25 3.84 -6.16 12.84
CA MET A 25 2.95 -5.63 11.81
C MET A 25 3.31 -6.15 10.42
N GLU A 26 4.59 -6.12 10.09
CA GLU A 26 5.10 -6.62 8.81
C GLU A 26 4.87 -8.13 8.71
N GLN A 27 5.14 -8.90 9.76
CA GLN A 27 4.91 -10.34 9.76
C GLN A 27 3.42 -10.69 9.57
N GLN A 28 2.50 -9.97 10.23
CA GLN A 28 1.05 -10.16 10.04
C GLN A 28 0.62 -9.92 8.59
N LEU A 29 1.21 -8.91 7.94
CA LEU A 29 0.97 -8.64 6.53
C LEU A 29 1.48 -9.79 5.64
N LEU A 30 2.69 -10.28 5.89
CA LEU A 30 3.29 -11.38 5.15
C LEU A 30 2.48 -12.67 5.30
N ASP A 31 2.05 -13.00 6.52
CA ASP A 31 1.21 -14.18 6.81
C ASP A 31 -0.14 -14.09 6.07
N LEU A 32 -0.75 -12.90 6.05
CA LEU A 32 -1.98 -12.65 5.30
C LEU A 32 -1.78 -12.88 3.81
N VAL A 33 -0.72 -12.31 3.24
CA VAL A 33 -0.44 -12.43 1.80
C VAL A 33 -0.14 -13.88 1.44
N ALA A 34 0.68 -14.59 2.22
CA ALA A 34 0.97 -16.00 2.00
C ALA A 34 -0.29 -16.86 2.05
N ALA A 35 -1.18 -16.62 3.03
CA ALA A 35 -2.45 -17.35 3.14
C ALA A 35 -3.37 -17.11 1.93
N VAL A 36 -3.46 -15.86 1.45
CA VAL A 36 -4.30 -15.54 0.29
C VAL A 36 -3.71 -16.12 -0.99
N THR A 37 -2.41 -15.96 -1.23
CA THR A 37 -1.75 -16.49 -2.44
C THR A 37 -1.83 -18.01 -2.52
N ALA A 38 -1.78 -18.71 -1.39
CA ALA A 38 -1.99 -20.15 -1.34
C ALA A 38 -3.44 -20.57 -1.63
N ALA A 39 -4.42 -19.72 -1.32
CA ALA A 39 -5.84 -20.04 -1.46
C ALA A 39 -6.42 -19.75 -2.84
N VAL A 40 -5.76 -18.91 -3.66
CA VAL A 40 -6.25 -18.48 -4.97
C VAL A 40 -5.34 -18.90 -6.11
N LYS A 41 -5.90 -18.97 -7.33
CA LYS A 41 -5.12 -19.31 -8.55
C LYS A 41 -4.79 -18.09 -9.41
N VAL A 42 -5.39 -16.96 -9.10
CA VAL A 42 -5.17 -15.70 -9.83
C VAL A 42 -4.05 -14.91 -9.17
N PRO A 43 -3.33 -14.05 -9.92
CA PRO A 43 -2.29 -13.22 -9.34
C PRO A 43 -2.84 -12.27 -8.27
N VAL A 44 -2.03 -12.06 -7.25
CA VAL A 44 -2.37 -11.18 -6.13
C VAL A 44 -1.44 -9.99 -6.12
N ALA A 45 -2.01 -8.79 -6.15
CA ALA A 45 -1.30 -7.54 -5.89
C ALA A 45 -1.60 -7.06 -4.47
N VAL A 46 -0.63 -6.42 -3.84
CA VAL A 46 -0.75 -5.90 -2.47
C VAL A 46 -0.66 -4.39 -2.49
N LYS A 47 -1.72 -3.72 -2.07
CA LYS A 47 -1.72 -2.26 -1.95
C LYS A 47 -1.27 -1.85 -0.58
N LEU A 48 -0.14 -1.15 -0.53
CA LEU A 48 0.60 -0.83 0.68
C LEU A 48 0.26 0.57 1.20
N SER A 49 0.46 0.78 2.50
CA SER A 49 0.62 2.11 3.07
C SER A 49 2.03 2.63 2.78
N GLN A 50 2.26 3.91 3.01
CA GLN A 50 3.58 4.53 2.81
C GLN A 50 4.46 4.51 4.08
N TRP A 51 3.99 3.92 5.17
CA TRP A 51 4.56 4.03 6.51
C TRP A 51 5.42 2.82 6.89
N PHE A 52 6.27 2.36 5.99
CA PHE A 52 7.22 1.29 6.27
C PHE A 52 8.64 1.86 6.36
N THR A 53 9.40 1.41 7.34
CA THR A 53 10.78 1.86 7.56
C THR A 53 11.71 1.40 6.43
N SER A 54 11.51 0.17 5.94
CA SER A 54 12.29 -0.41 4.85
C SER A 54 11.37 -1.02 3.78
N LEU A 55 10.80 -0.16 2.95
CA LEU A 55 9.88 -0.59 1.90
C LEU A 55 10.50 -1.60 0.90
N PRO A 56 11.75 -1.44 0.41
CA PRO A 56 12.33 -2.42 -0.50
C PRO A 56 12.48 -3.81 0.12
N HIS A 57 12.84 -3.88 1.40
CA HIS A 57 12.94 -5.15 2.12
C HIS A 57 11.57 -5.83 2.23
N LEU A 58 10.57 -5.10 2.67
CA LEU A 58 9.20 -5.61 2.76
C LEU A 58 8.67 -6.09 1.41
N VAL A 59 8.91 -5.33 0.33
CA VAL A 59 8.45 -5.72 -1.01
C VAL A 59 9.13 -7.01 -1.48
N GLY A 60 10.41 -7.20 -1.18
CA GLY A 60 11.11 -8.48 -1.41
C GLY A 60 10.46 -9.64 -0.65
N GLN A 61 10.12 -9.45 0.62
CA GLN A 61 9.43 -10.48 1.41
C GLN A 61 8.00 -10.76 0.89
N LEU A 62 7.30 -9.75 0.37
CA LEU A 62 5.99 -9.94 -0.27
C LEU A 62 6.10 -10.77 -1.56
N GLU A 63 7.17 -10.58 -2.33
CA GLU A 63 7.49 -11.42 -3.49
C GLU A 63 7.69 -12.88 -3.06
N GLU A 64 8.47 -13.12 -2.01
CA GLU A 64 8.67 -14.46 -1.43
C GLU A 64 7.38 -15.09 -0.90
N ALA A 65 6.47 -14.26 -0.35
CA ALA A 65 5.14 -14.69 0.09
C ALA A 65 4.17 -14.97 -1.07
N GLY A 66 4.60 -14.79 -2.33
CA GLY A 66 3.85 -15.14 -3.53
C GLY A 66 3.06 -14.00 -4.15
N ALA A 67 3.20 -12.76 -3.68
CA ALA A 67 2.62 -11.60 -4.36
C ALA A 67 3.19 -11.47 -5.77
N ARG A 68 2.40 -10.94 -6.70
CA ARG A 68 2.79 -10.68 -8.10
C ARG A 68 2.88 -9.21 -8.44
N GLY A 69 2.36 -8.36 -7.58
CA GLY A 69 2.46 -6.92 -7.75
C GLY A 69 2.28 -6.17 -6.45
N VAL A 70 2.73 -4.92 -6.44
CA VAL A 70 2.49 -3.96 -5.37
C VAL A 70 1.89 -2.69 -5.92
N VAL A 71 1.00 -2.08 -5.15
CA VAL A 71 0.35 -0.82 -5.50
C VAL A 71 0.77 0.25 -4.49
N LEU A 72 1.40 1.30 -4.97
CA LEU A 72 1.94 2.42 -4.19
C LEU A 72 1.06 3.66 -4.36
N PHE A 73 0.34 4.14 -3.41
CA PHE A 73 0.08 3.64 -2.08
C PHE A 73 -1.41 3.77 -1.76
N ASN A 74 -1.86 3.12 -0.69
CA ASN A 74 -3.14 3.43 -0.08
C ASN A 74 -3.21 4.92 0.24
N ARG A 75 -4.40 5.49 0.11
CA ARG A 75 -4.63 6.84 0.59
C ARG A 75 -4.68 6.81 2.10
N PHE A 76 -3.84 7.62 2.73
CA PHE A 76 -3.91 7.80 4.17
C PHE A 76 -5.16 8.62 4.52
N TYR A 77 -5.98 8.10 5.40
CA TYR A 77 -7.10 8.84 5.96
C TYR A 77 -6.55 9.90 6.91
N GLN A 78 -6.80 11.14 6.57
CA GLN A 78 -6.39 12.30 7.36
C GLN A 78 -7.65 13.01 7.84
N PRO A 79 -8.16 12.66 9.04
CA PRO A 79 -9.25 13.42 9.63
C PRO A 79 -8.79 14.84 9.95
N ASP A 80 -9.69 15.78 9.80
CA ASP A 80 -9.49 17.13 10.30
C ASP A 80 -9.89 17.22 11.77
N PHE A 81 -9.36 18.19 12.48
CA PHE A 81 -9.65 18.43 13.88
C PHE A 81 -10.25 19.81 14.05
N ASP A 82 -11.43 19.88 14.65
CA ASP A 82 -11.99 21.13 15.09
C ASP A 82 -11.30 21.57 16.37
N ILE A 83 -10.55 22.67 16.29
CA ILE A 83 -9.75 23.16 17.42
C ILE A 83 -10.60 23.81 18.53
N GLU A 84 -11.84 24.18 18.22
CA GLU A 84 -12.76 24.80 19.20
C GLU A 84 -13.54 23.74 19.99
N THR A 85 -14.02 22.69 19.28
CA THR A 85 -14.80 21.61 19.89
C THR A 85 -13.95 20.41 20.30
N LEU A 86 -12.69 20.33 19.83
CA LEU A 86 -11.78 19.20 19.98
C LEU A 86 -12.34 17.89 19.38
N GLU A 87 -13.20 18.01 18.41
CA GLU A 87 -13.82 16.88 17.73
C GLU A 87 -13.06 16.52 16.44
N VAL A 88 -13.03 15.22 16.14
CA VAL A 88 -12.50 14.70 14.88
C VAL A 88 -13.57 14.86 13.80
N ARG A 89 -13.26 15.60 12.74
CA ARG A 89 -14.12 15.75 11.56
C ARG A 89 -13.68 14.83 10.44
N PRO A 90 -14.53 13.91 9.99
CA PRO A 90 -14.22 13.10 8.81
C PRO A 90 -14.21 14.00 7.58
N THR A 91 -13.04 14.16 6.97
CA THR A 91 -12.86 14.97 5.76
C THR A 91 -12.29 14.15 4.65
N LEU A 92 -12.94 14.16 3.48
CA LEU A 92 -12.44 13.48 2.29
C LEU A 92 -11.67 14.48 1.42
N HIS A 93 -10.36 14.28 1.30
CA HIS A 93 -9.53 15.02 0.38
C HIS A 93 -9.19 14.19 -0.84
N PHE A 94 -9.39 14.71 -2.04
CA PHE A 94 -8.90 14.08 -3.27
C PHE A 94 -7.38 14.24 -3.39
N SER A 95 -6.74 13.34 -4.14
CA SER A 95 -5.30 13.42 -4.37
C SER A 95 -4.93 14.68 -5.14
N LYS A 96 -3.75 15.22 -4.83
CA LYS A 96 -3.15 16.36 -5.54
C LYS A 96 -2.03 15.88 -6.47
N PRO A 97 -1.72 16.59 -7.57
CA PRO A 97 -0.61 16.22 -8.47
C PRO A 97 0.74 16.08 -7.76
N SER A 98 0.97 16.87 -6.70
CA SER A 98 2.20 16.79 -5.89
C SER A 98 2.38 15.45 -5.17
N GLU A 99 1.33 14.68 -4.98
CA GLU A 99 1.40 13.36 -4.34
C GLU A 99 2.03 12.30 -5.26
N LEU A 100 2.17 12.56 -6.55
CA LEU A 100 2.79 11.63 -7.49
C LEU A 100 4.30 11.47 -7.25
N LEU A 101 5.01 12.55 -6.94
CA LEU A 101 6.48 12.55 -6.81
C LEU A 101 7.02 11.53 -5.81
N PRO A 102 6.50 11.43 -4.57
CA PRO A 102 6.95 10.39 -3.64
C PRO A 102 6.72 8.97 -4.16
N ARG A 103 5.64 8.75 -4.90
CA ARG A 103 5.30 7.44 -5.48
C ARG A 103 6.24 7.05 -6.60
N LEU A 104 6.55 8.01 -7.49
CA LEU A 104 7.55 7.83 -8.55
C LEU A 104 8.94 7.55 -7.97
N HIS A 105 9.30 8.25 -6.89
CA HIS A 105 10.57 8.04 -6.19
C HIS A 105 10.68 6.60 -5.68
N TRP A 106 9.66 6.09 -5.02
CA TRP A 106 9.64 4.71 -4.54
C TRP A 106 9.60 3.69 -5.68
N ALA A 107 8.85 3.95 -6.75
CA ALA A 107 8.86 3.09 -7.93
C ALA A 107 10.26 3.02 -8.56
N ALA A 108 10.98 4.13 -8.63
CA ALA A 108 12.35 4.17 -9.13
C ALA A 108 13.33 3.40 -8.22
N ILE A 109 13.16 3.47 -6.89
CA ILE A 109 13.98 2.70 -5.93
C ILE A 109 13.73 1.19 -6.08
N LEU A 110 12.49 0.78 -6.31
CA LEU A 110 12.14 -0.64 -6.48
C LEU A 110 12.52 -1.19 -7.85
N TYR A 111 12.65 -0.32 -8.86
CA TYR A 111 12.95 -0.73 -10.23
C TYR A 111 14.27 -1.49 -10.31
N GLY A 112 14.22 -2.70 -10.87
CA GLY A 112 15.38 -3.59 -11.02
C GLY A 112 15.83 -4.31 -9.75
N HIS A 113 15.16 -4.08 -8.60
CA HIS A 113 15.46 -4.75 -7.34
C HIS A 113 14.42 -5.82 -6.96
N VAL A 114 13.26 -5.79 -7.58
CA VAL A 114 12.17 -6.76 -7.37
C VAL A 114 11.62 -7.22 -8.71
N ASN A 115 11.05 -8.43 -8.78
CA ASN A 115 10.43 -8.99 -9.99
C ASN A 115 8.89 -8.85 -9.96
N LEU A 116 8.38 -8.02 -9.06
CA LEU A 116 6.96 -7.70 -8.95
C LEU A 116 6.57 -6.60 -9.93
N ASP A 117 5.34 -6.62 -10.40
CA ASP A 117 4.75 -5.47 -11.06
C ASP A 117 4.50 -4.35 -10.06
N VAL A 118 4.85 -3.12 -10.42
CA VAL A 118 4.65 -1.94 -9.57
C VAL A 118 3.62 -1.03 -10.21
N ALA A 119 2.52 -0.79 -9.50
CA ALA A 119 1.49 0.16 -9.90
C ALA A 119 1.49 1.38 -8.97
N ILE A 120 1.15 2.54 -9.52
CA ILE A 120 1.07 3.79 -8.77
C ILE A 120 -0.38 4.26 -8.72
N THR A 121 -0.83 4.68 -7.53
CA THR A 121 -2.16 5.24 -7.32
C THR A 121 -2.09 6.59 -6.61
N GLY A 122 -2.94 7.53 -7.04
CA GLY A 122 -3.01 8.89 -6.50
C GLY A 122 -1.97 9.84 -7.11
N GLY A 123 -2.38 11.07 -7.32
CA GLY A 123 -1.54 12.11 -7.92
C GLY A 123 -1.45 12.09 -9.45
N VAL A 124 -1.95 11.05 -10.11
CA VAL A 124 -2.00 10.97 -11.58
C VAL A 124 -3.25 11.69 -12.06
N HIS A 125 -3.08 12.89 -12.62
CA HIS A 125 -4.19 13.76 -13.03
C HIS A 125 -4.19 14.08 -14.53
N SER A 126 -3.13 13.78 -15.25
CA SER A 126 -3.04 14.01 -16.69
C SER A 126 -2.09 13.01 -17.35
N PRO A 127 -2.24 12.76 -18.69
CA PRO A 127 -1.32 11.90 -19.43
C PRO A 127 0.13 12.39 -19.46
N LYS A 128 0.36 13.68 -19.14
CA LYS A 128 1.71 14.27 -19.08
C LYS A 128 2.40 14.04 -17.74
N THR A 129 1.73 13.40 -16.80
CA THR A 129 2.24 13.08 -15.46
C THR A 129 2.60 11.60 -15.30
N CYS A 130 2.58 10.86 -16.39
CA CYS A 130 3.03 9.46 -16.46
C CYS A 130 4.38 9.39 -17.17
#